data_f828625cf1a7f979484d1bd765d22182
#
_entry.id   f828625cf1a7f979484d1bd765d22182
#
_cell.length_a   1.000
_cell.length_b   1.000
_cell.length_c   1.000
_cell.angle_alpha   90.00
_cell.angle_beta   90.00
_cell.angle_gamma   90.00
#
_symmetry.space_group_name_H-M   'P 1'
#
loop_
_entity.id
_entity.type
_entity.pdbx_description
1 polymer ?
#
loop_
_entity_poly.entity_id
_entity_poly.type
_entity_poly.pdbx_seq_one_letter_code
_entity_poly.pdbx_strand_id
1 'polypeptide(L)'
;MKRLTNQQRLLGGAAAAVIVLGGGFAVWSMTRGPEAPAEAAAEAEEEHGAGEALEMDAARIQAAGIVVAPVGSGSLSAEIVAQGTVVGTPQGEAVLAARADGVITRVSLRLGDSVRAGQTVALIESREASSIAAERATAQARLTAARQALAREQRLFDAKITARQDLEAAQTVLAEAEAESRRTSSAAAAARVSGDGRSTGVVSPINGRVTESNATLGAFVTAGTELFHVANASQIEVQASVSADDAGRIAPGDRATITLPEGEVQATVRSITPGVDAESRAATVLLNVSGVGGLRPGQAIAVRIYTRDAGTSEGVSVPEEAIQTVEGREVVFLRTAAGFTAAPVIVGQRSAGRAQITSGLTAGQTVATRNAFLLKAALGAGEVEH
;
A
#
# COMPACT_ATOMS: atom_id res chain seq x y z
N MET A 1 37.53 -0.71 -40.47
CA MET A 1 37.63 -0.18 -39.08
C MET A 1 36.99 -1.18 -38.13
N LYS A 2 37.78 -2.00 -37.45
CA LYS A 2 37.35 -3.08 -36.57
C LYS A 2 37.17 -2.48 -35.16
N ARG A 3 35.96 -2.62 -34.59
CA ARG A 3 35.69 -2.24 -33.18
C ARG A 3 36.21 -3.37 -32.27
N LEU A 4 37.13 -3.02 -31.39
CA LEU A 4 37.67 -3.90 -30.35
C LEU A 4 36.66 -4.01 -29.18
N THR A 5 36.37 -5.21 -28.77
CA THR A 5 35.44 -5.58 -27.69
C THR A 5 36.02 -5.38 -26.31
N ASN A 6 35.13 -5.04 -25.36
CA ASN A 6 35.40 -4.63 -23.97
C ASN A 6 36.06 -5.65 -23.03
N GLN A 7 36.60 -6.75 -23.53
CA GLN A 7 37.19 -7.78 -22.65
C GLN A 7 38.72 -7.68 -22.44
N GLN A 8 39.39 -6.73 -23.07
CA GLN A 8 40.86 -6.61 -22.95
C GLN A 8 41.34 -5.47 -22.00
N ARG A 9 40.45 -4.82 -21.31
CA ARG A 9 40.83 -3.75 -20.35
C ARG A 9 40.85 -4.17 -18.85
N LEU A 10 40.58 -5.44 -18.51
CA LEU A 10 40.50 -5.95 -17.15
C LEU A 10 41.72 -6.75 -16.68
N LEU A 11 42.74 -6.89 -17.48
CA LEU A 11 43.96 -7.67 -17.13
C LEU A 11 45.22 -6.83 -16.84
N GLY A 12 45.11 -5.49 -16.88
CA GLY A 12 46.25 -4.57 -16.64
C GLY A 12 46.35 -3.98 -15.25
N GLY A 13 45.36 -4.18 -14.38
CA GLY A 13 45.27 -3.51 -13.06
C GLY A 13 45.72 -4.29 -11.83
N ALA A 14 46.00 -5.58 -11.95
CA ALA A 14 46.22 -6.45 -10.78
C ALA A 14 47.71 -6.65 -10.38
N ALA A 15 48.67 -6.17 -11.14
CA ALA A 15 50.09 -6.39 -10.88
C ALA A 15 50.79 -5.27 -10.08
N ALA A 16 50.16 -4.09 -9.88
CA ALA A 16 50.82 -2.97 -9.19
C ALA A 16 50.44 -2.82 -7.70
N ALA A 17 49.45 -3.58 -7.18
CA ALA A 17 48.98 -3.44 -5.79
C ALA A 17 49.68 -4.39 -4.76
N VAL A 18 50.49 -5.33 -5.21
CA VAL A 18 51.11 -6.34 -4.30
C VAL A 18 52.48 -5.89 -3.76
N ILE A 19 53.13 -4.89 -4.37
CA ILE A 19 54.49 -4.45 -3.94
C ILE A 19 54.46 -3.37 -2.85
N VAL A 20 53.35 -2.67 -2.59
CA VAL A 20 53.29 -1.61 -1.56
C VAL A 20 52.87 -2.13 -0.17
N LEU A 21 52.22 -3.28 -0.07
CA LEU A 21 51.79 -3.87 1.21
C LEU A 21 52.80 -4.82 1.85
N GLY A 22 53.82 -5.31 1.11
CA GLY A 22 54.87 -6.18 1.65
C GLY A 22 56.02 -5.46 2.34
N GLY A 23 56.27 -4.17 2.03
CA GLY A 23 57.42 -3.39 2.58
C GLY A 23 57.15 -2.73 3.94
N GLY A 24 55.88 -2.53 4.32
CA GLY A 24 55.49 -1.85 5.56
C GLY A 24 55.55 -2.72 6.81
N PHE A 25 55.41 -4.03 6.67
CA PHE A 25 55.32 -4.96 7.81
C PHE A 25 56.70 -5.37 8.37
N ALA A 26 57.76 -5.34 7.53
CA ALA A 26 59.12 -5.72 7.97
C ALA A 26 59.85 -4.64 8.76
N VAL A 27 59.47 -3.35 8.66
CA VAL A 27 60.08 -2.25 9.42
C VAL A 27 59.42 -2.04 10.79
N TRP A 28 58.16 -2.45 10.95
CA TRP A 28 57.44 -2.33 12.24
C TRP A 28 57.82 -3.38 13.29
N SER A 29 58.40 -4.50 12.89
CA SER A 29 58.80 -5.59 13.81
C SER A 29 60.18 -5.47 14.41
N MET A 30 61.04 -4.50 13.97
CA MET A 30 62.42 -4.37 14.44
C MET A 30 62.66 -3.28 15.49
N THR A 31 61.62 -2.58 15.98
CA THR A 31 61.80 -1.47 16.94
C THR A 31 61.19 -1.71 18.32
N ARG A 32 60.84 -2.93 18.71
CA ARG A 32 60.41 -3.21 20.08
C ARG A 32 61.38 -4.18 20.78
N GLY A 33 62.24 -3.64 21.65
CA GLY A 33 62.97 -4.38 22.63
C GLY A 33 62.08 -4.82 23.82
N PRO A 34 62.45 -5.83 24.58
CA PRO A 34 61.64 -6.41 25.66
C PRO A 34 61.76 -5.58 26.94
N GLU A 35 60.61 -5.16 27.48
CA GLU A 35 60.55 -4.61 28.84
C GLU A 35 59.56 -5.44 29.68
N ALA A 36 60.02 -5.74 30.90
CA ALA A 36 59.51 -6.70 31.87
C ALA A 36 58.21 -6.20 32.58
N PRO A 37 57.45 -7.06 33.27
CA PRO A 37 56.12 -6.74 33.77
C PRO A 37 56.20 -5.94 35.09
N ALA A 38 55.43 -4.82 35.07
CA ALA A 38 55.07 -4.11 36.29
C ALA A 38 53.58 -4.35 36.55
N GLU A 39 53.30 -4.99 37.62
CA GLU A 39 52.05 -5.16 38.31
C GLU A 39 51.53 -3.80 38.74
N ALA A 40 50.43 -3.36 38.19
CA ALA A 40 49.66 -2.21 38.65
C ALA A 40 48.17 -2.51 38.47
N ALA A 41 47.47 -2.43 39.58
CA ALA A 41 46.06 -2.67 39.77
C ALA A 41 45.15 -1.93 38.76
N ALA A 42 44.23 -2.66 38.19
CA ALA A 42 43.10 -2.11 37.48
C ALA A 42 42.08 -1.58 38.51
N GLU A 43 42.13 -0.31 38.79
CA GLU A 43 40.94 0.42 39.27
C GLU A 43 40.13 0.76 38.03
N ALA A 44 39.07 0.01 37.81
CA ALA A 44 38.00 0.39 36.88
C ALA A 44 37.29 1.59 37.52
N GLU A 45 37.60 2.77 37.05
CA GLU A 45 36.73 3.95 37.30
C GLU A 45 35.43 3.76 36.59
N GLU A 46 34.46 3.16 37.28
CA GLU A 46 33.04 3.35 37.00
C GLU A 46 32.66 4.76 37.44
N GLU A 47 32.95 5.78 36.61
CA GLU A 47 32.27 7.07 36.70
C GLU A 47 30.83 6.93 36.17
N HIS A 48 30.00 6.22 36.91
CA HIS A 48 28.58 6.49 36.93
C HIS A 48 28.44 7.79 37.73
N GLY A 49 28.16 8.91 37.02
CA GLY A 49 27.78 10.15 37.67
C GLY A 49 26.67 9.88 38.69
N ALA A 50 27.07 9.90 39.97
CA ALA A 50 26.14 9.72 41.07
C ALA A 50 25.13 10.84 41.03
N GLY A 51 23.96 10.56 40.46
CA GLY A 51 22.79 11.46 40.51
C GLY A 51 22.44 11.63 42.00
N GLU A 52 22.09 12.87 42.39
CA GLU A 52 21.68 13.19 43.75
C GLU A 52 20.64 12.21 44.26
N ALA A 53 20.95 11.51 45.32
CA ALA A 53 20.07 10.50 45.90
C ALA A 53 19.10 11.21 46.91
N LEU A 54 17.81 11.04 46.70
CA LEU A 54 16.78 11.52 47.58
C LEU A 54 16.29 10.38 48.47
N GLU A 55 16.62 10.40 49.76
CA GLU A 55 16.11 9.44 50.72
C GLU A 55 14.61 9.70 51.00
N MET A 56 13.78 8.69 50.74
CA MET A 56 12.34 8.77 50.95
C MET A 56 11.78 7.41 51.35
N ASP A 57 11.16 7.34 52.53
CA ASP A 57 10.56 6.12 53.03
C ASP A 57 9.25 5.78 52.29
N ALA A 58 8.79 4.54 52.40
CA ALA A 58 7.61 4.05 51.70
C ALA A 58 6.34 4.79 52.09
N ALA A 59 6.26 5.27 53.33
CA ALA A 59 5.09 5.99 53.84
C ALA A 59 4.99 7.39 53.21
N ARG A 60 6.12 8.09 53.05
CA ARG A 60 6.19 9.38 52.36
C ARG A 60 5.91 9.25 50.87
N ILE A 61 6.37 8.19 50.22
CA ILE A 61 6.09 7.91 48.79
C ILE A 61 4.57 7.75 48.57
N GLN A 62 3.91 6.97 49.44
CA GLN A 62 2.47 6.81 49.37
C GLN A 62 1.71 8.12 49.69
N ALA A 63 2.13 8.87 50.71
CA ALA A 63 1.53 10.14 51.07
C ALA A 63 1.66 11.19 49.94
N ALA A 64 2.75 11.20 49.22
CA ALA A 64 2.99 12.06 48.07
C ALA A 64 2.26 11.57 46.78
N GLY A 65 1.63 10.41 46.82
CA GLY A 65 0.94 9.83 45.66
C GLY A 65 1.85 9.54 44.44
N ILE A 66 3.14 9.26 44.71
CA ILE A 66 4.11 8.94 43.67
C ILE A 66 3.85 7.52 43.17
N VAL A 67 3.57 7.39 41.90
CA VAL A 67 3.41 6.08 41.23
C VAL A 67 4.69 5.69 40.54
N VAL A 68 5.14 4.46 40.78
CA VAL A 68 6.29 3.89 40.13
C VAL A 68 5.87 2.78 39.17
N ALA A 69 6.56 2.66 38.05
CA ALA A 69 6.32 1.58 37.09
C ALA A 69 7.65 1.11 36.49
N PRO A 70 7.73 -0.16 36.06
CA PRO A 70 8.89 -0.65 35.34
C PRO A 70 8.99 0.02 33.97
N VAL A 71 10.21 0.35 33.59
CA VAL A 71 10.53 0.89 32.25
C VAL A 71 10.31 -0.20 31.21
N GLY A 72 9.39 0.07 30.28
CA GLY A 72 9.08 -0.86 29.20
C GLY A 72 10.17 -0.87 28.14
N SER A 73 10.58 -2.07 27.69
CA SER A 73 11.35 -2.22 26.48
C SER A 73 10.43 -1.96 25.27
N GLY A 74 10.84 -1.10 24.36
CA GLY A 74 10.10 -0.89 23.11
C GLY A 74 10.38 0.47 22.47
N SER A 75 10.53 0.46 21.16
CA SER A 75 10.48 1.66 20.35
C SER A 75 9.06 2.25 20.37
N LEU A 76 8.95 3.55 20.52
CA LEU A 76 7.67 4.24 20.28
C LEU A 76 7.37 4.15 18.78
N SER A 77 6.28 3.47 18.40
CA SER A 77 5.75 3.62 17.05
C SER A 77 5.31 5.07 16.89
N ALA A 78 5.89 5.77 15.95
CA ALA A 78 5.41 7.10 15.62
C ALA A 78 4.02 6.95 15.00
N GLU A 79 3.04 7.57 15.64
CA GLU A 79 1.67 7.64 15.15
C GLU A 79 1.52 8.93 14.33
N ILE A 80 1.12 8.78 13.07
CA ILE A 80 0.80 9.89 12.19
C ILE A 80 -0.72 9.92 12.02
N VAL A 81 -1.35 11.01 12.45
CA VAL A 81 -2.78 11.25 12.28
C VAL A 81 -3.01 11.99 10.98
N ALA A 82 -3.84 11.43 10.11
CA ALA A 82 -4.15 11.98 8.81
C ALA A 82 -5.67 12.02 8.57
N GLN A 83 -6.12 12.96 7.75
CA GLN A 83 -7.47 12.97 7.21
C GLN A 83 -7.47 12.14 5.93
N GLY A 84 -8.46 11.26 5.79
CA GLY A 84 -8.62 10.41 4.63
C GLY A 84 -10.03 10.46 4.05
N THR A 85 -10.13 10.06 2.80
CA THR A 85 -11.41 9.88 2.11
C THR A 85 -11.47 8.45 1.57
N VAL A 86 -12.62 7.82 1.76
CA VAL A 86 -12.90 6.49 1.18
C VAL A 86 -13.21 6.69 -0.29
N VAL A 87 -12.50 5.99 -1.17
CA VAL A 87 -12.74 6.01 -2.62
C VAL A 87 -12.93 4.59 -3.14
N GLY A 88 -13.59 4.44 -4.28
CA GLY A 88 -13.59 3.17 -5.00
C GLY A 88 -12.21 2.86 -5.56
N THR A 89 -11.82 1.59 -5.58
CA THR A 89 -10.64 1.21 -6.35
C THR A 89 -10.90 1.36 -7.84
N PRO A 90 -9.88 1.55 -8.70
CA PRO A 90 -10.07 1.63 -10.16
C PRO A 90 -10.78 0.41 -10.76
N GLN A 91 -10.70 -0.75 -10.12
CA GLN A 91 -11.43 -1.97 -10.51
C GLN A 91 -12.83 -2.06 -9.87
N GLY A 92 -13.11 -1.21 -8.88
CA GLY A 92 -14.37 -1.15 -8.15
C GLY A 92 -15.40 -0.24 -8.79
N GLU A 93 -15.04 0.54 -9.82
CA GLU A 93 -15.93 1.46 -10.51
C GLU A 93 -15.94 1.20 -12.02
N ALA A 94 -17.09 1.34 -12.64
CA ALA A 94 -17.23 1.20 -14.07
C ALA A 94 -18.24 2.19 -14.63
N VAL A 95 -17.86 2.88 -15.70
CA VAL A 95 -18.74 3.70 -16.52
C VAL A 95 -19.27 2.85 -17.67
N LEU A 96 -20.57 2.79 -17.82
CA LEU A 96 -21.24 2.05 -18.88
C LEU A 96 -21.74 3.03 -19.94
N ALA A 97 -21.05 3.06 -21.07
CA ALA A 97 -21.36 3.94 -22.17
C ALA A 97 -22.03 3.19 -23.34
N ALA A 98 -22.77 3.94 -24.15
CA ALA A 98 -23.31 3.47 -25.42
C ALA A 98 -22.16 3.07 -26.36
N ARG A 99 -22.28 1.89 -27.00
CA ARG A 99 -21.24 1.38 -27.94
C ARG A 99 -21.50 1.74 -29.38
N ALA A 100 -22.73 2.12 -29.71
CA ALA A 100 -23.15 2.53 -31.05
C ALA A 100 -24.21 3.59 -30.93
N ASP A 101 -24.40 4.36 -32.03
CA ASP A 101 -25.47 5.33 -32.16
C ASP A 101 -26.81 4.61 -32.27
N GLY A 102 -27.84 5.15 -31.60
CA GLY A 102 -29.17 4.55 -31.67
C GLY A 102 -30.16 5.07 -30.62
N VAL A 103 -31.29 4.40 -30.53
CA VAL A 103 -32.35 4.72 -29.57
C VAL A 103 -32.40 3.69 -28.45
N ILE A 104 -32.52 4.16 -27.24
CA ILE A 104 -32.65 3.28 -26.07
C ILE A 104 -34.02 2.64 -26.07
N THR A 105 -34.09 1.32 -26.32
CA THR A 105 -35.37 0.57 -26.39
C THR A 105 -35.70 -0.17 -25.11
N ARG A 106 -34.71 -0.36 -24.24
CA ARG A 106 -34.91 -1.01 -22.93
C ARG A 106 -33.91 -0.47 -21.92
N VAL A 107 -34.40 -0.19 -20.71
CA VAL A 107 -33.62 0.08 -19.51
C VAL A 107 -34.02 -0.97 -18.46
N SER A 108 -33.08 -1.81 -18.02
CA SER A 108 -33.36 -2.96 -17.16
C SER A 108 -33.09 -2.68 -15.68
N LEU A 109 -32.32 -1.65 -15.37
CA LEU A 109 -31.91 -1.29 -14.01
C LEU A 109 -32.17 0.19 -13.73
N ARG A 110 -32.39 0.50 -12.45
CA ARG A 110 -32.58 1.84 -11.91
C ARG A 110 -31.44 2.21 -10.97
N LEU A 111 -31.39 3.48 -10.61
CA LEU A 111 -30.49 3.96 -9.56
C LEU A 111 -30.67 3.12 -8.28
N GLY A 112 -29.57 2.64 -7.73
CA GLY A 112 -29.54 1.80 -6.53
C GLY A 112 -29.71 0.30 -6.77
N ASP A 113 -30.05 -0.17 -7.98
CA ASP A 113 -30.18 -1.60 -8.28
C ASP A 113 -28.82 -2.30 -8.29
N SER A 114 -28.79 -3.57 -7.88
CA SER A 114 -27.60 -4.40 -7.98
C SER A 114 -27.43 -4.96 -9.39
N VAL A 115 -26.19 -5.03 -9.85
CA VAL A 115 -25.80 -5.55 -11.16
C VAL A 115 -24.67 -6.57 -11.03
N ARG A 116 -24.69 -7.58 -11.90
CA ARG A 116 -23.62 -8.57 -12.01
C ARG A 116 -22.74 -8.31 -13.22
N ALA A 117 -21.48 -8.72 -13.13
CA ALA A 117 -20.59 -8.74 -14.28
C ALA A 117 -21.19 -9.58 -15.42
N GLY A 118 -21.19 -9.04 -16.65
CA GLY A 118 -21.83 -9.66 -17.82
C GLY A 118 -23.32 -9.41 -17.97
N GLN A 119 -23.99 -8.77 -17.00
CA GLN A 119 -25.42 -8.47 -17.08
C GLN A 119 -25.68 -7.28 -18.03
N THR A 120 -26.65 -7.44 -18.93
CA THR A 120 -27.13 -6.36 -19.81
C THR A 120 -28.04 -5.42 -19.01
N VAL A 121 -27.69 -4.12 -19.00
CA VAL A 121 -28.40 -3.07 -18.26
C VAL A 121 -29.33 -2.23 -19.14
N ALA A 122 -28.99 -2.09 -20.43
CA ALA A 122 -29.81 -1.43 -21.42
C ALA A 122 -29.62 -2.04 -22.80
N LEU A 123 -30.61 -1.85 -23.67
CA LEU A 123 -30.55 -2.18 -25.10
C LEU A 123 -30.73 -0.90 -25.92
N ILE A 124 -29.88 -0.75 -26.93
CA ILE A 124 -29.87 0.37 -27.85
C ILE A 124 -30.14 -0.19 -29.26
N GLU A 125 -31.26 0.16 -29.86
CA GLU A 125 -31.54 -0.18 -31.25
C GLU A 125 -30.67 0.68 -32.18
N SER A 126 -29.85 0.00 -32.99
CA SER A 126 -28.81 0.62 -33.79
C SER A 126 -28.83 0.08 -35.21
N ARG A 127 -28.66 0.99 -36.17
CA ARG A 127 -28.50 0.62 -37.60
C ARG A 127 -27.23 -0.19 -37.81
N GLU A 128 -26.15 0.14 -37.07
CA GLU A 128 -24.89 -0.57 -37.15
C GLU A 128 -25.05 -2.03 -36.65
N ALA A 129 -25.76 -2.25 -35.53
CA ALA A 129 -26.07 -3.59 -35.05
C ALA A 129 -26.84 -4.41 -36.11
N SER A 130 -27.80 -3.80 -36.80
CA SER A 130 -28.55 -4.46 -37.87
C SER A 130 -27.67 -4.83 -39.07
N SER A 131 -26.71 -3.97 -39.46
CA SER A 131 -25.75 -4.25 -40.53
C SER A 131 -24.83 -5.41 -40.16
N ILE A 132 -24.25 -5.38 -38.98
CA ILE A 132 -23.37 -6.47 -38.49
C ILE A 132 -24.11 -7.81 -38.40
N ALA A 133 -25.37 -7.79 -37.96
CA ALA A 133 -26.21 -8.97 -37.90
C ALA A 133 -26.48 -9.56 -39.30
N ALA A 134 -26.78 -8.70 -40.28
CA ALA A 134 -27.01 -9.10 -41.66
C ALA A 134 -25.75 -9.70 -42.32
N GLU A 135 -24.58 -9.09 -42.11
CA GLU A 135 -23.30 -9.64 -42.56
C GLU A 135 -23.02 -11.02 -41.96
N ARG A 136 -23.25 -11.18 -40.66
CA ARG A 136 -23.08 -12.47 -39.96
C ARG A 136 -24.05 -13.52 -40.54
N ALA A 137 -25.30 -13.17 -40.79
CA ALA A 137 -26.29 -14.08 -41.36
C ALA A 137 -25.88 -14.53 -42.74
N THR A 138 -25.38 -13.60 -43.59
CA THR A 138 -24.88 -13.91 -44.95
C THR A 138 -23.67 -14.83 -44.90
N ALA A 139 -22.68 -14.55 -44.04
CA ALA A 139 -21.52 -15.41 -43.90
C ALA A 139 -21.87 -16.82 -43.40
N GLN A 140 -22.84 -16.92 -42.48
CA GLN A 140 -23.32 -18.20 -41.97
C GLN A 140 -24.04 -19.02 -43.07
N ALA A 141 -24.83 -18.35 -43.93
CA ALA A 141 -25.47 -19.01 -45.05
C ALA A 141 -24.45 -19.51 -46.07
N ARG A 142 -23.40 -18.74 -46.40
CA ARG A 142 -22.29 -19.14 -47.26
C ARG A 142 -21.52 -20.35 -46.68
N LEU A 143 -21.23 -20.35 -45.39
CA LEU A 143 -20.60 -21.46 -44.69
C LEU A 143 -21.42 -22.75 -44.80
N THR A 144 -22.74 -22.65 -44.60
CA THR A 144 -23.66 -23.79 -44.72
C THR A 144 -23.65 -24.33 -46.14
N ALA A 145 -23.71 -23.47 -47.15
CA ALA A 145 -23.63 -23.88 -48.55
C ALA A 145 -22.29 -24.55 -48.93
N ALA A 146 -21.17 -23.98 -48.47
CA ALA A 146 -19.84 -24.54 -48.67
C ALA A 146 -19.68 -25.94 -48.05
N ARG A 147 -20.20 -26.13 -46.82
CA ARG A 147 -20.21 -27.46 -46.15
C ARG A 147 -20.99 -28.48 -46.92
N GLN A 148 -22.16 -28.12 -47.47
CA GLN A 148 -22.99 -28.98 -48.28
C GLN A 148 -22.32 -29.30 -49.62
N ALA A 149 -21.64 -28.32 -50.26
CA ALA A 149 -20.88 -28.51 -51.47
C ALA A 149 -19.72 -29.51 -51.24
N LEU A 150 -18.90 -29.30 -50.22
CA LEU A 150 -17.81 -30.22 -49.90
C LEU A 150 -18.32 -31.63 -49.62
N ALA A 151 -19.38 -31.77 -48.83
CA ALA A 151 -19.96 -33.09 -48.54
C ALA A 151 -20.50 -33.79 -49.81
N ARG A 152 -20.96 -33.04 -50.81
CA ARG A 152 -21.36 -33.57 -52.11
C ARG A 152 -20.14 -33.97 -52.93
N GLU A 153 -19.13 -33.13 -53.08
CA GLU A 153 -17.89 -33.42 -53.85
C GLU A 153 -17.14 -34.61 -53.24
N GLN A 154 -17.08 -34.76 -51.94
CA GLN A 154 -16.48 -35.91 -51.27
C GLN A 154 -17.15 -37.21 -51.71
N ARG A 155 -18.49 -37.26 -51.70
CA ARG A 155 -19.27 -38.48 -52.14
C ARG A 155 -19.01 -38.78 -53.61
N LEU A 156 -18.94 -37.78 -54.50
CA LEU A 156 -18.66 -37.94 -55.93
C LEU A 156 -17.22 -38.41 -56.16
N PHE A 157 -16.28 -37.91 -55.43
CA PHE A 157 -14.88 -38.34 -55.47
C PHE A 157 -14.72 -39.79 -55.00
N ASP A 158 -15.35 -40.15 -53.91
CA ASP A 158 -15.34 -41.55 -53.39
C ASP A 158 -15.97 -42.54 -54.39
N ALA A 159 -16.99 -42.06 -55.12
CA ALA A 159 -17.62 -42.81 -56.24
C ALA A 159 -16.77 -42.74 -57.54
N LYS A 160 -15.62 -42.08 -57.59
CA LYS A 160 -14.73 -41.88 -58.72
C LYS A 160 -15.38 -41.12 -59.90
N ILE A 161 -16.33 -40.25 -59.62
CA ILE A 161 -17.08 -39.45 -60.60
C ILE A 161 -16.39 -38.11 -60.88
N THR A 162 -15.78 -37.47 -59.85
CA THR A 162 -15.09 -36.17 -59.95
C THR A 162 -13.58 -36.29 -59.75
N ALA A 163 -12.86 -35.26 -60.20
CA ALA A 163 -11.41 -35.18 -60.07
C ALA A 163 -10.99 -34.73 -58.67
N ARG A 164 -9.77 -35.05 -58.25
CA ARG A 164 -9.19 -34.58 -56.99
C ARG A 164 -9.17 -33.04 -56.90
N GLN A 165 -8.95 -32.35 -58.00
CA GLN A 165 -8.95 -30.91 -58.10
C GLN A 165 -10.28 -30.29 -57.67
N ASP A 166 -11.41 -30.92 -58.01
CA ASP A 166 -12.73 -30.43 -57.63
C ASP A 166 -12.98 -30.55 -56.11
N LEU A 167 -12.51 -31.66 -55.52
CA LEU A 167 -12.53 -31.82 -54.07
C LEU A 167 -11.67 -30.80 -53.34
N GLU A 168 -10.42 -30.58 -53.81
CA GLU A 168 -9.49 -29.58 -53.27
C GLU A 168 -10.06 -28.15 -53.39
N ALA A 169 -10.71 -27.82 -54.50
CA ALA A 169 -11.40 -26.55 -54.71
C ALA A 169 -12.55 -26.39 -53.71
N ALA A 170 -13.37 -27.41 -53.48
CA ALA A 170 -14.43 -27.38 -52.51
C ALA A 170 -13.94 -27.23 -51.03
N GLN A 171 -12.79 -27.83 -50.73
CA GLN A 171 -12.11 -27.66 -49.43
C GLN A 171 -11.64 -26.21 -49.24
N THR A 172 -11.07 -25.60 -50.27
CA THR A 172 -10.63 -24.20 -50.23
C THR A 172 -11.81 -23.26 -50.01
N VAL A 173 -12.92 -23.44 -50.74
CA VAL A 173 -14.13 -22.63 -50.58
C VAL A 173 -14.71 -22.77 -49.17
N LEU A 174 -14.66 -23.98 -48.59
CA LEU A 174 -15.09 -24.14 -47.18
C LEU A 174 -14.19 -23.40 -46.22
N ALA A 175 -12.87 -23.49 -46.38
CA ALA A 175 -11.90 -22.80 -45.53
C ALA A 175 -12.10 -21.27 -45.57
N GLU A 176 -12.34 -20.71 -46.74
CA GLU A 176 -12.66 -19.28 -46.90
C GLU A 176 -13.98 -18.89 -46.20
N ALA A 177 -15.04 -19.70 -46.41
CA ALA A 177 -16.34 -19.45 -45.76
C ALA A 177 -16.28 -19.58 -44.25
N GLU A 178 -15.45 -20.49 -43.70
CA GLU A 178 -15.19 -20.62 -42.28
C GLU A 178 -14.46 -19.42 -41.70
N ALA A 179 -13.42 -18.92 -42.41
CA ALA A 179 -12.71 -17.73 -41.98
C ALA A 179 -13.63 -16.49 -41.93
N GLU A 180 -14.47 -16.31 -42.95
CA GLU A 180 -15.40 -15.21 -43.04
C GLU A 180 -16.49 -15.30 -41.95
N SER A 181 -17.04 -16.50 -41.69
CA SER A 181 -18.00 -16.71 -40.58
C SER A 181 -17.37 -16.42 -39.21
N ARG A 182 -16.10 -16.79 -38.99
CA ARG A 182 -15.38 -16.43 -37.75
C ARG A 182 -15.22 -14.92 -37.63
N ARG A 183 -14.81 -14.23 -38.71
CA ARG A 183 -14.63 -12.78 -38.73
C ARG A 183 -15.90 -12.05 -38.35
N THR A 184 -17.02 -12.36 -39.03
CA THR A 184 -18.31 -11.69 -38.80
C THR A 184 -18.91 -12.03 -37.43
N SER A 185 -18.70 -13.25 -36.94
CA SER A 185 -19.12 -13.64 -35.59
C SER A 185 -18.35 -12.89 -34.51
N SER A 186 -17.03 -12.70 -34.69
CA SER A 186 -16.20 -11.90 -33.79
C SER A 186 -16.61 -10.42 -33.80
N ALA A 187 -16.94 -9.85 -34.96
CA ALA A 187 -17.44 -8.48 -35.06
C ALA A 187 -18.77 -8.32 -34.31
N ALA A 188 -19.70 -9.25 -34.48
CA ALA A 188 -21.00 -9.23 -33.78
C ALA A 188 -20.83 -9.38 -32.26
N ALA A 189 -19.90 -10.20 -31.80
CA ALA A 189 -19.58 -10.36 -30.40
C ALA A 189 -18.94 -9.09 -29.80
N ALA A 190 -18.02 -8.46 -30.50
CA ALA A 190 -17.37 -7.21 -30.10
C ALA A 190 -18.38 -6.06 -29.98
N ALA A 191 -19.29 -5.95 -30.96
CA ALA A 191 -20.38 -4.95 -30.93
C ALA A 191 -21.51 -5.32 -29.94
N ARG A 192 -21.44 -6.50 -29.31
CA ARG A 192 -22.49 -7.04 -28.42
C ARG A 192 -23.89 -6.97 -29.05
N VAL A 193 -23.96 -7.35 -30.32
CA VAL A 193 -25.23 -7.45 -31.03
C VAL A 193 -26.13 -8.46 -30.31
N SER A 194 -27.32 -8.04 -29.91
CA SER A 194 -28.28 -8.90 -29.21
C SER A 194 -28.88 -9.94 -30.13
N GLY A 195 -29.61 -10.92 -29.58
CA GLY A 195 -30.20 -12.03 -30.33
C GLY A 195 -31.26 -11.61 -31.36
N ASP A 196 -31.83 -10.42 -31.21
CA ASP A 196 -32.80 -9.83 -32.16
C ASP A 196 -32.12 -9.28 -33.44
N GLY A 197 -30.79 -9.15 -33.45
CA GLY A 197 -29.99 -8.62 -34.55
C GLY A 197 -30.17 -7.14 -34.79
N ARG A 198 -30.87 -6.41 -33.95
CA ARG A 198 -31.16 -4.97 -34.12
C ARG A 198 -30.55 -4.10 -33.05
N SER A 199 -30.36 -4.68 -31.90
CA SER A 199 -29.92 -3.95 -30.70
C SER A 199 -28.49 -4.31 -30.31
N THR A 200 -27.81 -3.35 -29.70
CA THR A 200 -26.55 -3.57 -28.98
C THR A 200 -26.80 -3.48 -27.47
N GLY A 201 -26.17 -4.39 -26.71
CA GLY A 201 -26.31 -4.46 -25.27
C GLY A 201 -25.26 -3.61 -24.54
N VAL A 202 -25.71 -2.76 -23.62
CA VAL A 202 -24.84 -2.14 -22.60
C VAL A 202 -24.69 -3.11 -21.44
N VAL A 203 -23.49 -3.53 -21.15
CA VAL A 203 -23.20 -4.62 -20.21
C VAL A 203 -22.25 -4.14 -19.12
N SER A 204 -22.55 -4.48 -17.86
CA SER A 204 -21.63 -4.17 -16.76
C SER A 204 -20.40 -5.10 -16.79
N PRO A 205 -19.18 -4.57 -16.72
CA PRO A 205 -17.96 -5.39 -16.60
C PRO A 205 -17.73 -5.88 -15.17
N ILE A 206 -18.37 -5.29 -14.16
CA ILE A 206 -18.17 -5.59 -12.74
C ILE A 206 -19.47 -5.96 -12.04
N ASN A 207 -19.35 -6.62 -10.89
CA ASN A 207 -20.43 -6.73 -9.92
C ASN A 207 -20.48 -5.45 -9.09
N GLY A 208 -21.68 -4.92 -8.85
CA GLY A 208 -21.80 -3.68 -8.09
C GLY A 208 -23.25 -3.22 -7.96
N ARG A 209 -23.39 -1.93 -7.73
CA ARG A 209 -24.67 -1.22 -7.66
C ARG A 209 -24.64 0.00 -8.55
N VAL A 210 -25.75 0.29 -9.20
CA VAL A 210 -25.90 1.49 -10.03
C VAL A 210 -25.90 2.73 -9.13
N THR A 211 -24.89 3.60 -9.32
CA THR A 211 -24.73 4.87 -8.58
C THR A 211 -25.24 6.07 -9.35
N GLU A 212 -25.26 5.98 -10.71
CA GLU A 212 -25.85 7.02 -11.57
C GLU A 212 -26.55 6.35 -12.75
N SER A 213 -27.66 6.94 -13.19
CA SER A 213 -28.46 6.47 -14.33
C SER A 213 -28.93 7.65 -15.17
N ASN A 214 -28.30 7.82 -16.33
CA ASN A 214 -28.62 8.86 -17.32
C ASN A 214 -29.38 8.26 -18.51
N ALA A 215 -29.70 6.97 -18.48
CA ALA A 215 -30.41 6.27 -19.57
C ALA A 215 -31.91 6.56 -19.51
N THR A 216 -32.41 7.27 -20.50
CA THR A 216 -33.84 7.54 -20.66
C THR A 216 -34.41 6.70 -21.81
N LEU A 217 -35.49 5.96 -21.55
CA LEU A 217 -36.17 5.15 -22.57
C LEU A 217 -36.67 6.03 -23.72
N GLY A 218 -36.36 5.64 -24.96
CA GLY A 218 -36.72 6.39 -26.16
C GLY A 218 -35.74 7.50 -26.53
N ALA A 219 -34.76 7.81 -25.70
CA ALA A 219 -33.74 8.80 -26.02
C ALA A 219 -32.80 8.28 -27.12
N PHE A 220 -32.40 9.15 -28.03
CA PHE A 220 -31.32 8.90 -28.97
C PHE A 220 -29.99 9.20 -28.29
N VAL A 221 -29.02 8.27 -28.42
CA VAL A 221 -27.69 8.38 -27.87
C VAL A 221 -26.64 8.12 -28.95
N THR A 222 -25.45 8.74 -28.77
CA THR A 222 -24.30 8.51 -29.62
C THR A 222 -23.32 7.58 -28.95
N ALA A 223 -22.46 6.93 -29.72
CA ALA A 223 -21.39 6.11 -29.19
C ALA A 223 -20.51 6.93 -28.24
N GLY A 224 -20.18 6.37 -27.07
CA GLY A 224 -19.44 7.05 -26.01
C GLY A 224 -20.31 7.79 -24.99
N THR A 225 -21.63 7.96 -25.23
CA THR A 225 -22.53 8.58 -24.21
C THR A 225 -22.59 7.73 -22.96
N GLU A 226 -22.29 8.31 -21.82
CA GLU A 226 -22.34 7.66 -20.51
C GLU A 226 -23.79 7.45 -20.06
N LEU A 227 -24.15 6.23 -19.77
CA LEU A 227 -25.53 5.83 -19.45
C LEU A 227 -25.70 5.43 -18.00
N PHE A 228 -24.71 4.75 -17.44
CA PHE A 228 -24.72 4.31 -16.05
C PHE A 228 -23.33 4.38 -15.45
N HIS A 229 -23.28 4.67 -14.14
CA HIS A 229 -22.14 4.40 -13.30
C HIS A 229 -22.46 3.23 -12.37
N VAL A 230 -21.51 2.32 -12.21
CA VAL A 230 -21.60 1.16 -11.32
C VAL A 230 -20.44 1.17 -10.37
N ALA A 231 -20.71 1.06 -9.08
CA ALA A 231 -19.69 0.95 -8.05
C ALA A 231 -19.84 -0.35 -7.24
N ASN A 232 -18.71 -0.96 -6.94
CA ASN A 232 -18.64 -2.11 -6.05
C ASN A 232 -18.22 -1.64 -4.65
N ALA A 233 -19.16 -1.59 -3.72
CA ALA A 233 -18.91 -1.15 -2.36
C ALA A 233 -17.92 -2.03 -1.56
N SER A 234 -17.58 -3.23 -2.05
CA SER A 234 -16.56 -4.08 -1.44
C SER A 234 -15.13 -3.82 -1.96
N GLN A 235 -14.99 -3.06 -3.03
CA GLN A 235 -13.71 -2.68 -3.62
C GLN A 235 -13.44 -1.19 -3.37
N ILE A 236 -13.04 -0.91 -2.14
CA ILE A 236 -12.73 0.44 -1.66
C ILE A 236 -11.28 0.51 -1.18
N GLU A 237 -10.72 1.69 -1.27
CA GLU A 237 -9.46 2.06 -0.66
C GLU A 237 -9.61 3.39 0.07
N VAL A 238 -8.67 3.71 0.94
CA VAL A 238 -8.64 5.00 1.62
C VAL A 238 -7.47 5.81 1.10
N GLN A 239 -7.75 7.02 0.71
CA GLN A 239 -6.75 8.03 0.36
C GLN A 239 -6.58 8.97 1.53
N ALA A 240 -5.45 8.92 2.22
CA ALA A 240 -5.12 9.79 3.34
C ALA A 240 -4.12 10.85 2.91
N SER A 241 -4.35 12.09 3.31
CA SER A 241 -3.45 13.23 3.06
C SER A 241 -2.52 13.40 4.25
N VAL A 242 -1.21 13.38 4.00
CA VAL A 242 -0.16 13.55 5.02
C VAL A 242 0.79 14.67 4.61
N SER A 243 1.48 15.26 5.58
CA SER A 243 2.53 16.24 5.29
C SER A 243 3.69 15.60 4.52
N ALA A 244 4.49 16.40 3.80
CA ALA A 244 5.66 15.91 3.09
C ALA A 244 6.69 15.28 4.03
N ASP A 245 6.85 15.84 5.22
CA ASP A 245 7.78 15.34 6.25
C ASP A 245 7.32 13.97 6.80
N ASP A 246 6.02 13.82 7.05
CA ASP A 246 5.44 12.56 7.51
C ASP A 246 5.47 11.48 6.43
N ALA A 247 5.27 11.87 5.16
CA ALA A 247 5.31 10.94 4.03
C ALA A 247 6.66 10.23 3.90
N GLY A 248 7.77 10.92 4.23
CA GLY A 248 9.11 10.32 4.25
C GLY A 248 9.32 9.24 5.33
N ARG A 249 8.42 9.18 6.31
CA ARG A 249 8.48 8.23 7.45
C ARG A 249 7.52 7.04 7.27
N ILE A 250 6.62 7.10 6.30
CA ILE A 250 5.63 6.05 6.03
C ILE A 250 6.20 5.10 4.97
N ALA A 251 6.04 3.82 5.18
CA ALA A 251 6.46 2.79 4.23
C ALA A 251 5.29 1.87 3.82
N PRO A 252 5.31 1.32 2.59
CA PRO A 252 4.36 0.28 2.21
C PRO A 252 4.40 -0.89 3.19
N GLY A 253 3.22 -1.35 3.62
CA GLY A 253 3.05 -2.39 4.61
C GLY A 253 2.97 -1.89 6.06
N ASP A 254 3.04 -0.58 6.32
CA ASP A 254 2.76 -0.03 7.64
C ASP A 254 1.31 -0.23 8.02
N ARG A 255 1.09 -0.49 9.31
CA ARG A 255 -0.26 -0.66 9.84
C ARG A 255 -0.94 0.69 10.00
N ALA A 256 -2.22 0.72 9.76
CA ALA A 256 -3.05 1.88 10.02
C ALA A 256 -4.37 1.47 10.66
N THR A 257 -4.97 2.37 11.39
CA THR A 257 -6.28 2.20 12.01
C THR A 257 -7.18 3.36 11.57
N ILE A 258 -8.37 3.03 11.11
CA ILE A 258 -9.40 3.96 10.71
C ILE A 258 -10.41 4.05 11.85
N THR A 259 -10.61 5.24 12.39
CA THR A 259 -11.58 5.46 13.47
C THR A 259 -12.94 5.80 12.89
N LEU A 260 -13.93 4.97 13.19
CA LEU A 260 -15.34 5.16 12.84
C LEU A 260 -16.19 5.29 14.09
N PRO A 261 -17.39 5.87 14.01
CA PRO A 261 -18.31 5.94 15.15
C PRO A 261 -18.69 4.56 15.72
N GLU A 262 -18.69 3.53 14.88
CA GLU A 262 -19.07 2.16 15.24
C GLU A 262 -17.88 1.29 15.70
N GLY A 263 -16.65 1.82 15.66
CA GLY A 263 -15.43 1.09 16.04
C GLY A 263 -14.22 1.41 15.17
N GLU A 264 -13.18 0.63 15.32
CA GLU A 264 -11.93 0.79 14.56
C GLU A 264 -11.82 -0.28 13.47
N VAL A 265 -11.38 0.13 12.30
CA VAL A 265 -11.12 -0.76 11.16
C VAL A 265 -9.62 -0.75 10.86
N GLN A 266 -9.06 -1.95 10.74
CA GLN A 266 -7.64 -2.12 10.42
C GLN A 266 -7.40 -1.88 8.92
N ALA A 267 -6.31 -1.19 8.61
CA ALA A 267 -5.85 -0.94 7.27
C ALA A 267 -4.33 -1.11 7.17
N THR A 268 -3.83 -1.20 5.95
CA THR A 268 -2.41 -1.32 5.67
C THR A 268 -2.03 -0.35 4.56
N VAL A 269 -0.92 0.35 4.71
CA VAL A 269 -0.39 1.23 3.66
C VAL A 269 -0.03 0.39 2.43
N ARG A 270 -0.68 0.68 1.31
CA ARG A 270 -0.39 0.07 0.01
C ARG A 270 0.76 0.79 -0.70
N SER A 271 0.66 2.10 -0.77
CA SER A 271 1.63 2.96 -1.45
C SER A 271 1.49 4.41 -1.02
N ILE A 272 2.53 5.18 -1.27
CA ILE A 272 2.58 6.63 -1.08
C ILE A 272 2.86 7.26 -2.43
N THR A 273 2.20 8.36 -2.77
CA THR A 273 2.51 9.10 -4.00
C THR A 273 3.91 9.72 -3.89
N PRO A 274 4.73 9.63 -4.97
CA PRO A 274 6.11 10.14 -4.92
C PRO A 274 6.21 11.67 -4.94
N GLY A 275 5.10 12.39 -5.09
CA GLY A 275 5.04 13.84 -5.13
C GLY A 275 4.01 14.40 -4.15
N VAL A 276 4.18 15.65 -3.80
CA VAL A 276 3.18 16.40 -3.06
C VAL A 276 2.29 17.17 -4.03
N ASP A 277 1.02 17.24 -3.73
CA ASP A 277 0.09 18.08 -4.46
C ASP A 277 0.50 19.55 -4.32
N ALA A 278 0.53 20.27 -5.43
CA ALA A 278 1.05 21.65 -5.47
C ALA A 278 0.19 22.64 -4.67
N GLU A 279 -1.10 22.37 -4.54
CA GLU A 279 -2.07 23.23 -3.86
C GLU A 279 -2.13 22.92 -2.36
N SER A 280 -2.26 21.66 -1.99
CA SER A 280 -2.37 21.22 -0.60
C SER A 280 -1.01 21.01 0.08
N ARG A 281 0.09 20.87 -0.68
CA ARG A 281 1.43 20.47 -0.21
C ARG A 281 1.42 19.15 0.58
N ALA A 282 0.43 18.32 0.33
CA ALA A 282 0.25 17.03 0.97
C ALA A 282 0.64 15.89 0.02
N ALA A 283 1.23 14.85 0.58
CA ALA A 283 1.38 13.57 -0.10
C ALA A 283 0.13 12.70 0.16
N THR A 284 -0.24 11.89 -0.82
CA THR A 284 -1.36 10.96 -0.68
C THR A 284 -0.84 9.57 -0.34
N VAL A 285 -1.35 9.03 0.76
CA VAL A 285 -1.12 7.65 1.19
C VAL A 285 -2.34 6.82 0.83
N LEU A 286 -2.14 5.75 0.09
CA LEU A 286 -3.18 4.79 -0.29
C LEU A 286 -3.16 3.63 0.70
N LEU A 287 -4.33 3.33 1.29
CA LEU A 287 -4.48 2.29 2.28
C LEU A 287 -5.48 1.22 1.80
N ASN A 288 -5.08 -0.03 1.91
CA ASN A 288 -5.98 -1.16 1.77
C ASN A 288 -6.68 -1.40 3.09
N VAL A 289 -7.99 -1.56 3.05
CA VAL A 289 -8.83 -1.79 4.23
C VAL A 289 -9.09 -3.29 4.40
N SER A 290 -8.89 -3.79 5.61
CA SER A 290 -9.20 -5.19 5.95
C SER A 290 -10.67 -5.34 6.34
N GLY A 291 -11.54 -5.42 5.32
CA GLY A 291 -13.00 -5.50 5.51
C GLY A 291 -13.73 -4.19 5.27
N VAL A 292 -14.98 -4.27 4.85
CA VAL A 292 -15.76 -3.11 4.40
C VAL A 292 -16.34 -2.29 5.55
N GLY A 293 -16.48 -2.88 6.74
CA GLY A 293 -16.76 -2.29 8.07
C GLY A 293 -17.60 -1.01 8.13
N GLY A 294 -18.67 -0.88 7.31
CA GLY A 294 -19.49 0.35 7.31
C GLY A 294 -18.93 1.54 6.52
N LEU A 295 -17.77 1.39 5.88
CA LEU A 295 -17.16 2.43 5.04
C LEU A 295 -17.94 2.60 3.74
N ARG A 296 -18.10 3.86 3.31
CA ARG A 296 -18.81 4.21 2.06
C ARG A 296 -17.95 5.14 1.20
N PRO A 297 -17.90 4.93 -0.12
CA PRO A 297 -17.24 5.88 -1.02
C PRO A 297 -17.72 7.32 -0.78
N GLY A 298 -16.79 8.27 -0.79
CA GLY A 298 -17.03 9.68 -0.48
C GLY A 298 -17.02 10.05 1.00
N GLN A 299 -16.89 9.09 1.91
CA GLN A 299 -16.85 9.35 3.34
C GLN A 299 -15.49 9.91 3.77
N ALA A 300 -15.51 11.02 4.50
CA ALA A 300 -14.32 11.54 5.19
C ALA A 300 -14.10 10.81 6.51
N ILE A 301 -12.87 10.43 6.80
CA ILE A 301 -12.48 9.61 7.96
C ILE A 301 -11.14 10.08 8.53
N ALA A 302 -10.91 9.79 9.81
CA ALA A 302 -9.61 9.95 10.44
C ALA A 302 -8.83 8.63 10.39
N VAL A 303 -7.56 8.72 10.00
CA VAL A 303 -6.65 7.58 9.85
C VAL A 303 -5.46 7.78 10.78
N ARG A 304 -5.06 6.74 11.49
CA ARG A 304 -3.83 6.69 12.29
C ARG A 304 -2.89 5.70 11.64
N ILE A 305 -1.74 6.16 11.19
CA ILE A 305 -0.71 5.34 10.54
C ILE A 305 0.41 5.10 11.54
N TYR A 306 0.80 3.85 11.74
CA TYR A 306 1.87 3.45 12.66
C TYR A 306 3.11 3.11 11.84
N THR A 307 4.10 4.00 11.86
CA THR A 307 5.34 3.80 11.11
C THR A 307 6.28 2.84 11.81
N ARG A 308 6.97 2.00 11.04
CA ARG A 308 8.00 1.06 11.56
C ARG A 308 9.32 1.76 11.87
N ASP A 309 9.56 2.90 11.24
CA ASP A 309 10.79 3.69 11.35
C ASP A 309 10.84 4.64 12.56
N ALA A 310 10.09 4.35 13.62
CA ALA A 310 10.53 4.82 14.91
C ALA A 310 11.83 4.06 15.23
N GLY A 311 12.92 4.46 14.61
CA GLY A 311 14.25 3.85 14.55
C GLY A 311 14.42 2.62 15.43
N THR A 312 15.11 1.60 14.94
CA THR A 312 15.69 0.53 15.74
C THR A 312 16.70 1.07 16.78
N SER A 313 16.47 2.26 17.30
CA SER A 313 17.16 2.76 18.47
C SER A 313 16.71 1.88 19.61
N GLU A 314 17.59 0.98 20.02
CA GLU A 314 17.51 0.28 21.30
C GLU A 314 17.28 1.36 22.36
N GLY A 315 16.05 1.55 22.78
CA GLY A 315 15.64 2.53 23.74
C GLY A 315 14.50 2.00 24.58
N VAL A 316 14.28 2.64 25.66
CA VAL A 316 13.17 2.34 26.57
C VAL A 316 12.14 3.47 26.50
N SER A 317 10.87 3.19 26.76
CA SER A 317 9.82 4.19 26.75
C SER A 317 9.29 4.44 28.14
N VAL A 318 9.14 5.73 28.48
CA VAL A 318 8.54 6.19 29.74
C VAL A 318 7.38 7.15 29.46
N PRO A 319 6.40 7.29 30.36
CA PRO A 319 5.42 8.38 30.26
C PRO A 319 6.14 9.74 30.27
N GLU A 320 5.64 10.70 29.50
CA GLU A 320 6.25 12.03 29.41
C GLU A 320 6.29 12.74 30.78
N GLU A 321 5.28 12.49 31.63
CA GLU A 321 5.21 13.01 33.01
C GLU A 321 6.37 12.53 33.90
N ALA A 322 7.04 11.42 33.56
CA ALA A 322 8.20 10.90 34.30
C ALA A 322 9.46 11.72 34.08
N ILE A 323 9.54 12.48 32.98
CA ILE A 323 10.72 13.28 32.63
C ILE A 323 10.61 14.63 33.32
N GLN A 324 11.64 14.97 34.07
CA GLN A 324 11.75 16.25 34.77
C GLN A 324 13.02 16.97 34.34
N THR A 325 13.02 18.28 34.44
CA THR A 325 14.24 19.08 34.20
C THR A 325 14.82 19.52 35.52
N VAL A 326 16.01 19.08 35.82
CA VAL A 326 16.79 19.47 37.01
C VAL A 326 18.07 20.12 36.51
N GLU A 327 18.42 21.31 36.96
CA GLU A 327 19.60 22.08 36.56
C GLU A 327 19.81 22.21 35.02
N GLY A 328 18.72 22.29 34.27
CA GLY A 328 18.77 22.39 32.81
C GLY A 328 18.99 21.06 32.08
N ARG A 329 19.07 19.92 32.80
CA ARG A 329 19.17 18.58 32.22
C ARG A 329 17.87 17.81 32.39
N GLU A 330 17.54 16.98 31.41
CA GLU A 330 16.42 16.06 31.50
C GLU A 330 16.84 14.85 32.34
N VAL A 331 16.04 14.55 33.37
CA VAL A 331 16.27 13.44 34.31
C VAL A 331 15.01 12.62 34.51
N VAL A 332 15.20 11.36 34.89
CA VAL A 332 14.14 10.47 35.35
C VAL A 332 14.52 9.95 36.75
N PHE A 333 13.55 9.90 37.65
CA PHE A 333 13.79 9.42 39.03
C PHE A 333 13.69 7.90 39.09
N LEU A 334 14.85 7.24 39.25
CA LEU A 334 14.97 5.79 39.45
C LEU A 334 14.63 5.42 40.89
N ARG A 335 13.83 4.39 41.10
CA ARG A 335 13.54 3.81 42.40
C ARG A 335 14.73 3.02 42.91
N THR A 336 15.24 3.36 44.09
CA THR A 336 16.29 2.63 44.81
C THR A 336 15.74 2.04 46.11
N ALA A 337 16.52 1.25 46.84
CA ALA A 337 16.11 0.71 48.14
C ALA A 337 15.87 1.80 49.20
N ALA A 338 16.62 2.91 49.16
CA ALA A 338 16.53 4.01 50.11
C ALA A 338 15.60 5.15 49.69
N GLY A 339 15.22 5.21 48.41
CA GLY A 339 14.40 6.33 47.90
C GLY A 339 14.41 6.43 46.40
N PHE A 340 14.81 7.57 45.87
CA PHE A 340 14.95 7.83 44.44
C PHE A 340 16.29 8.46 44.12
N THR A 341 16.79 8.20 42.92
CA THR A 341 17.99 8.84 42.38
C THR A 341 17.66 9.48 41.05
N ALA A 342 18.05 10.74 40.85
CA ALA A 342 17.89 11.45 39.58
C ALA A 342 18.91 10.91 38.58
N ALA A 343 18.46 10.22 37.54
CA ALA A 343 19.28 9.71 36.46
C ALA A 343 19.19 10.63 35.24
N PRO A 344 20.29 11.23 34.77
CA PRO A 344 20.30 12.01 33.52
C PRO A 344 19.94 11.10 32.34
N VAL A 345 19.05 11.60 31.48
CA VAL A 345 18.59 10.85 30.32
C VAL A 345 18.69 11.68 29.05
N ILE A 346 18.88 10.99 27.91
CA ILE A 346 18.78 11.59 26.60
C ILE A 346 17.41 11.20 26.04
N VAL A 347 16.55 12.17 25.90
CA VAL A 347 15.21 11.98 25.37
C VAL A 347 15.27 12.04 23.84
N GLY A 348 14.75 11.01 23.21
CA GLY A 348 14.57 10.92 21.76
C GLY A 348 13.20 11.39 21.33
N GLN A 349 12.44 10.53 20.68
CA GLN A 349 11.11 10.83 20.15
C GLN A 349 10.04 10.87 21.24
N ARG A 350 9.08 11.80 21.12
CA ARG A 350 7.88 11.88 21.96
C ARG A 350 6.65 11.59 21.10
N SER A 351 5.78 10.71 21.56
CA SER A 351 4.55 10.33 20.86
C SER A 351 3.52 9.80 21.85
N ALA A 352 2.27 10.21 21.65
CA ALA A 352 1.10 9.72 22.43
C ALA A 352 1.28 9.79 23.97
N GLY A 353 1.89 10.86 24.49
CA GLY A 353 2.12 11.06 25.94
C GLY A 353 3.23 10.17 26.52
N ARG A 354 4.06 9.56 25.68
CA ARG A 354 5.26 8.81 26.04
C ARG A 354 6.49 9.40 25.36
N ALA A 355 7.63 9.24 26.00
CA ALA A 355 8.93 9.63 25.42
C ALA A 355 9.86 8.42 25.36
N GLN A 356 10.62 8.35 24.28
CA GLN A 356 11.69 7.38 24.12
C GLN A 356 12.95 7.93 24.79
N ILE A 357 13.59 7.08 25.57
CA ILE A 357 14.89 7.38 26.17
C ILE A 357 15.94 6.59 25.40
N THR A 358 16.86 7.30 24.76
CA THR A 358 17.93 6.72 23.94
C THR A 358 19.18 6.39 24.74
N SER A 359 19.36 7.03 25.91
CA SER A 359 20.48 6.80 26.81
C SER A 359 20.10 7.18 28.26
N GLY A 360 20.70 6.50 29.25
CA GLY A 360 20.52 6.78 30.67
C GLY A 360 19.54 5.84 31.38
N LEU A 361 18.79 4.99 30.68
CA LEU A 361 17.89 3.99 31.28
C LEU A 361 18.04 2.62 30.61
N THR A 362 17.80 1.58 31.40
CA THR A 362 17.72 0.20 30.92
C THR A 362 16.32 -0.39 31.17
N ALA A 363 15.89 -1.30 30.29
CA ALA A 363 14.62 -1.99 30.44
C ALA A 363 14.57 -2.76 31.79
N GLY A 364 13.41 -2.71 32.44
CA GLY A 364 13.19 -3.37 33.74
C GLY A 364 13.53 -2.51 34.95
N GLN A 365 14.22 -1.39 34.81
CA GLN A 365 14.37 -0.43 35.90
C GLN A 365 13.03 0.15 36.29
N THR A 366 12.83 0.48 37.59
CA THR A 366 11.59 1.07 38.07
C THR A 366 11.77 2.58 38.21
N VAL A 367 10.87 3.36 37.60
CA VAL A 367 10.92 4.83 37.60
C VAL A 367 9.63 5.45 38.14
N ALA A 368 9.74 6.66 38.70
CA ALA A 368 8.57 7.44 39.06
C ALA A 368 7.86 7.92 37.78
N THR A 369 6.58 7.54 37.62
CA THR A 369 5.80 7.82 36.40
C THR A 369 4.72 8.87 36.61
N ARG A 370 4.25 9.08 37.85
CA ARG A 370 3.29 10.12 38.21
C ARG A 370 3.76 10.86 39.43
N ASN A 371 3.50 12.16 39.47
CA ASN A 371 3.92 13.08 40.54
C ASN A 371 5.45 13.16 40.68
N ALA A 372 6.22 12.87 39.61
CA ALA A 372 7.68 12.96 39.64
C ALA A 372 8.19 14.39 39.92
N PHE A 373 7.36 15.43 39.67
CA PHE A 373 7.69 16.82 39.98
C PHE A 373 7.87 17.08 41.49
N LEU A 374 7.23 16.29 42.36
CA LEU A 374 7.40 16.39 43.81
C LEU A 374 8.83 15.95 44.22
N LEU A 375 9.39 14.97 43.52
CA LEU A 375 10.76 14.55 43.75
C LEU A 375 11.76 15.64 43.33
N LYS A 376 11.49 16.33 42.21
CA LYS A 376 12.27 17.51 41.81
C LYS A 376 12.23 18.62 42.85
N ALA A 377 11.02 18.92 43.38
CA ALA A 377 10.85 19.94 44.43
C ALA A 377 11.57 19.57 45.75
N ALA A 378 11.56 18.29 46.11
CA ALA A 378 12.26 17.82 47.31
C ALA A 378 13.80 17.84 47.14
N LEU A 379 14.30 17.57 45.92
CA LEU A 379 15.70 17.66 45.60
C LEU A 379 16.21 19.11 45.73
N GLY A 380 15.50 20.09 45.10
CA GLY A 380 15.89 21.49 45.17
C GLY A 380 15.71 22.15 46.54
N ALA A 381 14.91 21.58 47.46
CA ALA A 381 14.79 22.04 48.83
C ALA A 381 15.99 21.59 49.71
N GLY A 382 16.64 20.46 49.39
CA GLY A 382 17.83 19.97 50.10
C GLY A 382 19.09 20.81 49.85
N GLU A 383 19.17 21.52 48.71
CA GLU A 383 20.34 22.38 48.38
C GLU A 383 20.34 23.73 49.10
N VAL A 384 19.25 24.14 49.72
CA VAL A 384 19.16 25.45 50.38
C VAL A 384 19.55 25.39 51.88
N GLU A 385 19.78 24.20 52.43
CA GLU A 385 20.13 24.01 53.84
C GLU A 385 21.63 23.74 54.11
N HIS A 386 22.53 24.02 53.17
CA HIS A 386 23.98 23.91 53.40
C HIS A 386 24.71 25.22 53.25
#